data_457262fa9ff1501047f053a51d0088f2
#
_entry.id   457262fa9ff1501047f053a51d0088f2
#
_cell.length_a   1.000
_cell.length_b   1.000
_cell.length_c   1.000
_cell.angle_alpha   90.00
_cell.angle_beta   90.00
_cell.angle_gamma   90.00
#
_symmetry.space_group_name_H-M   'P 1'
#
loop_
_entity.id
_entity.type
_entity.pdbx_description
1 polymer ?
#
loop_
_entity_poly.entity_id
_entity_poly.type
_entity_poly.pdbx_seq_one_letter_code
_entity_poly.pdbx_strand_id
1 'polypeptide(L)'
;MSAIPDSAVRAAQAAQAAGSSFYAGMRILPKAQREAMYAVYAFCRAVDDVADEGGTRAERSAGLERWRGGIDALYAGRPTRDTAPLLDHVRRYGLARDDFVAVIDGMAMDAAEDIRAPDEAKLDLYCDRVASAVGRLSVRIFGVSDRNGIELAHHLGRALQKTNILRDIDEDAAMGRLYISREKLEAAGIATTDPDLVAAHQALPHACAPLVEEARIHFAEAKAIMAREPRKATRAPRLMGAVYGAVLEAMAKRGFAAPRRRVRKPKLKVLLAILRHGLF
;
A
#
# COMPACT_ATOMS: atom_id res chain seq x y z
N MET A 1 7.23 21.30 25.22
CA MET A 1 6.58 21.21 23.88
C MET A 1 7.61 20.60 22.94
N SER A 2 7.53 19.31 22.66
CA SER A 2 8.45 18.64 21.73
C SER A 2 8.08 19.04 20.30
N ALA A 3 8.99 19.68 19.59
CA ALA A 3 8.80 20.02 18.18
C ALA A 3 8.62 18.71 17.37
N ILE A 4 7.60 18.66 16.52
CA ILE A 4 7.43 17.57 15.56
C ILE A 4 8.69 17.56 14.68
N PRO A 5 9.39 16.42 14.50
CA PRO A 5 10.53 16.38 13.60
C PRO A 5 10.16 16.89 12.22
N ASP A 6 10.99 17.71 11.63
CA ASP A 6 10.77 18.41 10.34
C ASP A 6 10.43 17.42 9.20
N SER A 7 10.97 16.20 9.27
CA SER A 7 10.67 15.09 8.37
C SER A 7 9.23 14.59 8.44
N ALA A 8 8.64 14.48 9.65
CA ALA A 8 7.25 14.03 9.81
C ALA A 8 6.25 15.11 9.32
N VAL A 9 6.61 16.40 9.48
CA VAL A 9 5.83 17.53 8.95
C VAL A 9 5.87 17.52 7.42
N ARG A 10 7.03 17.32 6.83
CA ARG A 10 7.18 17.22 5.36
C ARG A 10 6.45 16.04 4.78
N ALA A 11 6.50 14.87 5.44
CA ALA A 11 5.74 13.69 5.01
C ALA A 11 4.23 13.91 5.09
N ALA A 12 3.74 14.57 6.15
CA ALA A 12 2.34 14.94 6.26
C ALA A 12 1.92 15.92 5.16
N GLN A 13 2.76 16.90 4.83
CA GLN A 13 2.52 17.86 3.76
C GLN A 13 2.54 17.19 2.38
N ALA A 14 3.49 16.30 2.12
CA ALA A 14 3.57 15.53 0.88
C ALA A 14 2.35 14.60 0.72
N ALA A 15 1.92 13.89 1.76
CA ALA A 15 0.72 13.06 1.75
C ALA A 15 -0.56 13.89 1.55
N GLN A 16 -0.62 15.09 2.10
CA GLN A 16 -1.71 16.04 1.90
C GLN A 16 -1.76 16.52 0.45
N ALA A 17 -0.63 16.94 -0.11
CA ALA A 17 -0.49 17.41 -1.49
C ALA A 17 -0.85 16.31 -2.49
N ALA A 18 -0.46 15.06 -2.23
CA ALA A 18 -0.78 13.90 -3.07
C ALA A 18 -2.26 13.47 -3.01
N GLY A 19 -3.10 14.08 -2.16
CA GLY A 19 -4.52 13.72 -2.02
C GLY A 19 -4.74 12.27 -1.56
N SER A 20 -3.77 11.70 -0.84
CA SER A 20 -3.75 10.30 -0.44
C SER A 20 -4.93 9.96 0.48
N SER A 21 -5.60 8.82 0.22
CA SER A 21 -6.63 8.27 1.14
C SER A 21 -6.03 7.87 2.48
N PHE A 22 -4.75 7.51 2.50
CA PHE A 22 -3.98 7.26 3.71
C PHE A 22 -3.94 8.49 4.61
N TYR A 23 -3.75 9.69 4.04
CA TYR A 23 -3.73 10.93 4.81
C TYR A 23 -5.06 11.17 5.55
N ALA A 24 -6.18 10.95 4.87
CA ALA A 24 -7.50 11.07 5.50
C ALA A 24 -7.67 10.07 6.66
N GLY A 25 -7.20 8.82 6.48
CA GLY A 25 -7.19 7.80 7.52
C GLY A 25 -6.29 8.14 8.71
N MET A 26 -5.13 8.75 8.46
CA MET A 26 -4.23 9.19 9.53
C MET A 26 -4.78 10.37 10.34
N ARG A 27 -5.50 11.30 9.71
CA ARG A 27 -6.05 12.49 10.37
C ARG A 27 -7.04 12.19 11.48
N ILE A 28 -7.79 11.10 11.39
CA ILE A 28 -8.79 10.71 12.41
C ILE A 28 -8.19 10.01 13.62
N LEU A 29 -6.88 9.72 13.59
CA LEU A 29 -6.17 9.05 14.68
C LEU A 29 -5.85 10.02 15.84
N PRO A 30 -5.78 9.52 17.08
CA PRO A 30 -5.19 10.24 18.20
C PRO A 30 -3.77 10.73 17.87
N LYS A 31 -3.35 11.86 18.44
CA LYS A 31 -2.09 12.54 18.13
C LYS A 31 -0.90 11.59 18.07
N ALA A 32 -0.70 10.76 19.10
CA ALA A 32 0.45 9.87 19.18
C ALA A 32 0.45 8.76 18.10
N GLN A 33 -0.72 8.20 17.78
CA GLN A 33 -0.86 7.21 16.70
C GLN A 33 -0.67 7.88 15.33
N ARG A 34 -1.18 9.08 15.15
CA ARG A 34 -1.03 9.86 13.93
C ARG A 34 0.42 10.22 13.64
N GLU A 35 1.19 10.63 14.66
CA GLU A 35 2.63 10.92 14.55
C GLU A 35 3.41 9.66 14.16
N ALA A 36 3.11 8.51 14.77
CA ALA A 36 3.71 7.24 14.40
C ALA A 36 3.41 6.84 12.96
N MET A 37 2.15 6.99 12.53
CA MET A 37 1.77 6.72 11.15
C MET A 37 2.43 7.66 10.15
N TYR A 38 2.66 8.93 10.50
CA TYR A 38 3.41 9.85 9.65
C TYR A 38 4.87 9.43 9.51
N ALA A 39 5.51 8.94 10.60
CA ALA A 39 6.89 8.43 10.53
C ALA A 39 6.98 7.17 9.66
N VAL A 40 6.05 6.21 9.81
CA VAL A 40 5.99 5.01 8.95
C VAL A 40 5.71 5.38 7.50
N TYR A 41 4.78 6.31 7.24
CA TYR A 41 4.49 6.79 5.89
C TYR A 41 5.69 7.48 5.25
N ALA A 42 6.43 8.30 6.02
CA ALA A 42 7.65 8.95 5.55
C ALA A 42 8.72 7.93 5.14
N PHE A 43 8.90 6.88 5.94
CA PHE A 43 9.78 5.77 5.61
C PHE A 43 9.35 5.09 4.29
N CYS A 44 8.09 4.66 4.19
CA CYS A 44 7.58 4.01 2.98
C CYS A 44 7.79 4.88 1.75
N ARG A 45 7.50 6.17 1.84
CA ARG A 45 7.66 7.10 0.72
C ARG A 45 9.12 7.30 0.33
N ALA A 46 10.03 7.42 1.32
CA ALA A 46 11.45 7.57 1.05
C ALA A 46 12.07 6.34 0.39
N VAL A 47 11.61 5.14 0.76
CA VAL A 47 12.06 3.88 0.14
C VAL A 47 11.49 3.74 -1.28
N ASP A 48 10.23 4.12 -1.50
CA ASP A 48 9.55 4.16 -2.78
C ASP A 48 10.25 5.14 -3.76
N ASP A 49 10.55 6.37 -3.31
CA ASP A 49 11.28 7.37 -4.08
C ASP A 49 12.67 6.86 -4.52
N VAL A 50 13.37 6.09 -3.68
CA VAL A 50 14.65 5.44 -4.06
C VAL A 50 14.45 4.43 -5.18
N ALA A 51 13.38 3.64 -5.16
CA ALA A 51 13.12 2.64 -6.18
C ALA A 51 12.68 3.27 -7.52
N ASP A 52 11.94 4.38 -7.48
CA ASP A 52 11.37 5.02 -8.68
C ASP A 52 12.30 6.09 -9.28
N GLU A 53 12.97 6.90 -8.46
CA GLU A 53 13.69 8.10 -8.89
C GLU A 53 15.23 7.98 -8.75
N GLY A 54 15.73 6.85 -8.26
CA GLY A 54 17.10 6.67 -7.81
C GLY A 54 18.19 6.52 -8.88
N GLY A 55 17.96 6.85 -10.15
CA GLY A 55 18.96 6.74 -11.22
C GLY A 55 19.10 5.33 -11.80
N THR A 56 20.34 4.82 -11.96
CA THR A 56 20.61 3.47 -12.47
C THR A 56 20.11 2.38 -11.53
N ARG A 57 19.90 1.16 -12.03
CA ARG A 57 19.51 0.01 -11.18
C ARG A 57 20.50 -0.22 -10.03
N ALA A 58 21.81 -0.07 -10.29
CA ALA A 58 22.83 -0.21 -9.27
C ALA A 58 22.72 0.85 -8.16
N GLU A 59 22.43 2.09 -8.51
CA GLU A 59 22.24 3.19 -7.58
C GLU A 59 20.97 2.98 -6.74
N ARG A 60 19.85 2.55 -7.35
CA ARG A 60 18.63 2.20 -6.64
C ARG A 60 18.85 1.06 -5.66
N SER A 61 19.49 -0.03 -6.10
CA SER A 61 19.83 -1.17 -5.24
C SER A 61 20.71 -0.73 -4.06
N ALA A 62 21.78 0.04 -4.31
CA ALA A 62 22.63 0.57 -3.24
C ALA A 62 21.85 1.50 -2.29
N GLY A 63 20.88 2.26 -2.79
CA GLY A 63 19.99 3.09 -1.97
C GLY A 63 19.13 2.26 -1.04
N LEU A 64 18.51 1.19 -1.54
CA LEU A 64 17.69 0.26 -0.76
C LEU A 64 18.52 -0.48 0.30
N GLU A 65 19.74 -0.91 -0.04
CA GLU A 65 20.67 -1.52 0.94
C GLU A 65 21.09 -0.53 2.04
N ARG A 66 21.27 0.76 1.75
CA ARG A 66 21.49 1.78 2.80
C ARG A 66 20.29 1.89 3.75
N TRP A 67 19.06 1.83 3.24
CA TRP A 67 17.86 1.80 4.07
C TRP A 67 17.81 0.54 4.93
N ARG A 68 18.14 -0.64 4.39
CA ARG A 68 18.21 -1.90 5.14
C ARG A 68 19.21 -1.78 6.30
N GLY A 69 20.44 -1.33 6.01
CA GLY A 69 21.46 -1.07 7.03
C GLY A 69 21.00 -0.03 8.07
N GLY A 70 20.25 0.99 7.66
CA GLY A 70 19.66 1.98 8.57
C GLY A 70 18.61 1.39 9.51
N ILE A 71 17.76 0.48 9.03
CA ILE A 71 16.81 -0.27 9.86
C ILE A 71 17.56 -1.20 10.82
N ASP A 72 18.58 -1.91 10.37
CA ASP A 72 19.40 -2.76 11.25
C ASP A 72 20.07 -1.95 12.37
N ALA A 73 20.62 -0.80 12.04
CA ALA A 73 21.21 0.11 13.01
C ALA A 73 20.17 0.66 14.00
N LEU A 74 18.95 0.97 13.55
CA LEU A 74 17.84 1.41 14.39
C LEU A 74 17.53 0.36 15.48
N TYR A 75 17.40 -0.93 15.09
CA TYR A 75 17.11 -2.02 16.02
C TYR A 75 18.31 -2.38 16.89
N ALA A 76 19.53 -2.07 16.47
CA ALA A 76 20.74 -2.15 17.29
C ALA A 76 20.91 -0.95 18.24
N GLY A 77 19.92 -0.03 18.31
CA GLY A 77 19.97 1.14 19.19
C GLY A 77 20.86 2.29 18.68
N ARG A 78 21.29 2.25 17.44
CA ARG A 78 22.16 3.24 16.77
C ARG A 78 21.49 3.80 15.51
N PRO A 79 20.34 4.49 15.65
CA PRO A 79 19.59 4.98 14.50
C PRO A 79 20.43 5.96 13.66
N THR A 80 20.31 5.86 12.34
CA THR A 80 20.83 6.87 11.41
C THR A 80 19.95 8.12 11.44
N ARG A 81 20.39 9.21 10.79
CA ARG A 81 19.59 10.43 10.65
C ARG A 81 18.20 10.15 10.07
N ASP A 82 18.13 9.26 9.07
CA ASP A 82 16.89 8.97 8.34
C ASP A 82 15.95 8.05 9.12
N THR A 83 16.48 7.15 9.96
CA THR A 83 15.70 6.22 10.76
C THR A 83 15.43 6.70 12.20
N ALA A 84 16.13 7.72 12.67
CA ALA A 84 15.94 8.29 14.02
C ALA A 84 14.48 8.68 14.32
N PRO A 85 13.70 9.24 13.36
CA PRO A 85 12.28 9.55 13.59
C PRO A 85 11.40 8.33 13.93
N LEU A 86 11.85 7.12 13.60
CA LEU A 86 11.11 5.88 13.87
C LEU A 86 11.35 5.33 15.29
N LEU A 87 12.46 5.71 15.96
CA LEU A 87 12.95 5.04 17.16
C LEU A 87 11.90 4.95 18.28
N ASP A 88 11.30 6.07 18.66
CA ASP A 88 10.31 6.12 19.75
C ASP A 88 9.04 5.38 19.39
N HIS A 89 8.66 5.38 18.11
CA HIS A 89 7.47 4.68 17.62
C HIS A 89 7.70 3.17 17.55
N VAL A 90 8.89 2.72 17.13
CA VAL A 90 9.28 1.30 17.17
C VAL A 90 9.19 0.76 18.59
N ARG A 91 9.75 1.47 19.57
CA ARG A 91 9.71 1.07 20.97
C ARG A 91 8.30 1.09 21.54
N ARG A 92 7.55 2.15 21.27
CA ARG A 92 6.22 2.38 21.85
C ARG A 92 5.19 1.37 21.36
N TYR A 93 5.22 1.02 20.07
CA TYR A 93 4.22 0.19 19.42
C TYR A 93 4.72 -1.22 19.09
N GLY A 94 5.96 -1.56 19.45
CA GLY A 94 6.55 -2.87 19.17
C GLY A 94 6.59 -3.18 17.68
N LEU A 95 6.92 -2.16 16.84
CA LEU A 95 6.98 -2.37 15.40
C LEU A 95 8.08 -3.39 15.07
N ALA A 96 7.78 -4.35 14.21
CA ALA A 96 8.71 -5.41 13.90
C ALA A 96 9.72 -4.97 12.83
N ARG A 97 11.02 -5.29 13.04
CA ARG A 97 12.09 -5.04 12.07
C ARG A 97 11.76 -5.65 10.70
N ASP A 98 11.28 -6.90 10.71
CA ASP A 98 11.03 -7.66 9.50
C ASP A 98 9.94 -7.05 8.62
N ASP A 99 8.99 -6.30 9.19
CA ASP A 99 7.98 -5.59 8.41
C ASP A 99 8.58 -4.38 7.67
N PHE A 100 9.55 -3.66 8.26
CA PHE A 100 10.30 -2.62 7.55
C PHE A 100 11.17 -3.20 6.44
N VAL A 101 11.86 -4.32 6.73
CA VAL A 101 12.68 -5.02 5.74
C VAL A 101 11.81 -5.55 4.59
N ALA A 102 10.63 -6.09 4.88
CA ALA A 102 9.70 -6.55 3.85
C ALA A 102 9.28 -5.41 2.90
N VAL A 103 9.05 -4.20 3.40
CA VAL A 103 8.76 -3.03 2.54
C VAL A 103 9.96 -2.72 1.63
N ILE A 104 11.18 -2.72 2.16
CA ILE A 104 12.39 -2.51 1.36
C ILE A 104 12.54 -3.60 0.30
N ASP A 105 12.29 -4.87 0.66
CA ASP A 105 12.31 -6.00 -0.26
C ASP A 105 11.26 -5.91 -1.37
N GLY A 106 10.11 -5.33 -1.07
CA GLY A 106 9.08 -5.06 -2.07
C GLY A 106 9.54 -4.03 -3.09
N MET A 107 10.15 -2.93 -2.65
CA MET A 107 10.73 -1.92 -3.54
C MET A 107 11.94 -2.45 -4.31
N ALA A 108 12.71 -3.39 -3.72
CA ALA A 108 13.80 -4.06 -4.41
C ALA A 108 13.31 -4.95 -5.57
N MET A 109 12.09 -5.51 -5.48
CA MET A 109 11.50 -6.24 -6.61
C MET A 109 11.27 -5.32 -7.83
N ASP A 110 10.79 -4.08 -7.61
CA ASP A 110 10.58 -3.09 -8.67
C ASP A 110 11.91 -2.51 -9.20
N ALA A 111 12.91 -2.35 -8.32
CA ALA A 111 14.21 -1.80 -8.68
C ALA A 111 15.12 -2.79 -9.44
N ALA A 112 14.99 -4.09 -9.16
CA ALA A 112 15.84 -5.14 -9.76
C ALA A 112 15.46 -5.43 -11.21
N GLU A 113 14.17 -5.49 -11.51
CA GLU A 113 13.62 -5.74 -12.84
C GLU A 113 12.26 -5.06 -13.00
N ASP A 114 11.93 -4.65 -14.22
CA ASP A 114 10.58 -4.21 -14.50
C ASP A 114 9.65 -5.40 -14.35
N ILE A 115 8.70 -5.34 -13.40
CA ILE A 115 7.76 -6.44 -13.19
C ILE A 115 6.81 -6.50 -14.39
N ARG A 116 6.88 -7.61 -15.15
CA ARG A 116 6.04 -7.85 -16.33
C ARG A 116 5.38 -9.21 -16.27
N ALA A 117 4.10 -9.23 -15.99
CA ALA A 117 3.29 -10.44 -15.85
C ALA A 117 3.95 -11.48 -14.92
N PRO A 118 4.13 -11.18 -13.62
CA PRO A 118 4.66 -12.12 -12.65
C PRO A 118 3.72 -13.32 -12.55
N ASP A 119 4.22 -14.48 -12.09
CA ASP A 119 3.34 -15.55 -11.66
C ASP A 119 2.54 -15.16 -10.40
N GLU A 120 1.49 -15.92 -10.09
CA GLU A 120 0.60 -15.63 -8.94
C GLU A 120 1.37 -15.59 -7.62
N ALA A 121 2.36 -16.46 -7.43
CA ALA A 121 3.13 -16.53 -6.20
C ALA A 121 4.00 -15.28 -6.03
N LYS A 122 4.65 -14.82 -7.11
CA LYS A 122 5.46 -13.59 -7.12
C LYS A 122 4.58 -12.35 -6.91
N LEU A 123 3.38 -12.32 -7.52
CA LEU A 123 2.43 -11.23 -7.31
C LEU A 123 1.92 -11.19 -5.87
N ASP A 124 1.59 -12.34 -5.27
CA ASP A 124 1.16 -12.39 -3.87
C ASP A 124 2.27 -11.96 -2.92
N LEU A 125 3.51 -12.40 -3.15
CA LEU A 125 4.68 -11.96 -2.40
C LEU A 125 4.90 -10.44 -2.53
N TYR A 126 4.75 -9.88 -3.72
CA TYR A 126 4.80 -8.44 -3.94
C TYR A 126 3.74 -7.72 -3.12
N CYS A 127 2.47 -8.14 -3.20
CA CYS A 127 1.37 -7.57 -2.42
C CYS A 127 1.62 -7.66 -0.90
N ASP A 128 2.22 -8.76 -0.43
CA ASP A 128 2.60 -8.89 0.98
C ASP A 128 3.62 -7.83 1.37
N ARG A 129 4.68 -7.67 0.59
CA ARG A 129 5.80 -6.79 0.87
C ARG A 129 5.44 -5.31 0.80
N VAL A 130 4.75 -4.87 -0.27
CA VAL A 130 4.47 -3.44 -0.47
C VAL A 130 3.21 -2.95 0.25
N ALA A 131 2.32 -3.86 0.68
CA ALA A 131 1.05 -3.47 1.28
C ALA A 131 0.77 -4.15 2.62
N SER A 132 0.85 -5.50 2.72
CA SER A 132 0.53 -6.18 3.98
C SER A 132 1.58 -5.89 5.06
N ALA A 133 2.86 -5.74 4.72
CA ALA A 133 3.91 -5.35 5.68
C ALA A 133 3.63 -3.95 6.27
N VAL A 134 3.27 -2.98 5.43
CA VAL A 134 2.79 -1.66 5.89
C VAL A 134 1.54 -1.80 6.76
N GLY A 135 0.65 -2.71 6.41
CA GLY A 135 -0.51 -3.08 7.21
C GLY A 135 -0.13 -3.59 8.60
N ARG A 136 0.86 -4.51 8.71
CA ARG A 136 1.34 -5.06 9.99
C ARG A 136 1.95 -3.98 10.89
N LEU A 137 2.71 -3.04 10.35
CA LEU A 137 3.17 -1.86 11.09
C LEU A 137 1.99 -0.99 11.57
N SER A 138 1.00 -0.78 10.70
CA SER A 138 -0.14 0.09 10.98
C SER A 138 -1.07 -0.47 12.07
N VAL A 139 -1.41 -1.76 12.03
CA VAL A 139 -2.34 -2.38 12.99
C VAL A 139 -1.81 -2.38 14.41
N ARG A 140 -0.48 -2.48 14.60
CA ARG A 140 0.17 -2.33 15.91
C ARG A 140 0.00 -0.91 16.45
N ILE A 141 0.16 0.11 15.60
CA ILE A 141 -0.06 1.51 15.96
C ILE A 141 -1.54 1.75 16.31
N PHE A 142 -2.47 1.11 15.61
CA PHE A 142 -3.91 1.25 15.86
C PHE A 142 -4.36 0.53 17.13
N GLY A 143 -3.59 -0.45 17.62
CA GLY A 143 -3.93 -1.25 18.80
C GLY A 143 -4.95 -2.35 18.49
N VAL A 144 -4.89 -2.93 17.29
CA VAL A 144 -5.60 -4.16 16.93
C VAL A 144 -4.87 -5.33 17.60
N SER A 145 -5.60 -6.35 18.07
CA SER A 145 -4.99 -7.53 18.70
C SER A 145 -4.04 -8.25 17.74
N ASP A 146 -2.96 -8.86 18.25
CA ASP A 146 -1.86 -9.38 17.42
C ASP A 146 -2.35 -10.36 16.35
N ARG A 147 -3.16 -11.36 16.70
CA ARG A 147 -3.68 -12.34 15.74
C ARG A 147 -4.57 -11.70 14.68
N ASN A 148 -5.60 -10.97 15.12
CA ASN A 148 -6.52 -10.30 14.19
C ASN A 148 -5.82 -9.17 13.42
N GLY A 149 -4.78 -8.55 14.00
CA GLY A 149 -3.96 -7.54 13.34
C GLY A 149 -3.20 -8.10 12.14
N ILE A 150 -2.55 -9.26 12.29
CA ILE A 150 -1.84 -9.93 11.19
C ILE A 150 -2.83 -10.33 10.08
N GLU A 151 -3.95 -10.95 10.44
CA GLU A 151 -4.98 -11.34 9.48
C GLU A 151 -5.58 -10.12 8.77
N LEU A 152 -5.87 -9.03 9.51
CA LEU A 152 -6.37 -7.78 8.94
C LEU A 152 -5.35 -7.15 7.98
N ALA A 153 -4.08 -7.10 8.34
CA ALA A 153 -3.02 -6.57 7.49
C ALA A 153 -2.87 -7.40 6.21
N HIS A 154 -2.96 -8.73 6.31
CA HIS A 154 -2.95 -9.64 5.16
C HIS A 154 -4.09 -9.33 4.18
N HIS A 155 -5.32 -9.34 4.66
CA HIS A 155 -6.48 -9.17 3.78
C HIS A 155 -6.64 -7.74 3.30
N LEU A 156 -6.56 -6.74 4.20
CA LEU A 156 -6.74 -5.35 3.78
C LEU A 156 -5.59 -4.87 2.89
N GLY A 157 -4.35 -5.25 3.19
CA GLY A 157 -3.19 -4.92 2.36
C GLY A 157 -3.36 -5.42 0.93
N ARG A 158 -3.69 -6.70 0.75
CA ARG A 158 -3.94 -7.31 -0.57
C ARG A 158 -5.12 -6.65 -1.30
N ALA A 159 -6.22 -6.39 -0.60
CA ALA A 159 -7.37 -5.70 -1.19
C ALA A 159 -7.00 -4.31 -1.73
N LEU A 160 -6.21 -3.55 -0.96
CA LEU A 160 -5.74 -2.23 -1.36
C LEU A 160 -4.79 -2.31 -2.54
N GLN A 161 -3.81 -3.23 -2.52
CA GLN A 161 -2.82 -3.35 -3.58
C GLN A 161 -3.42 -3.87 -4.89
N LYS A 162 -4.28 -4.90 -4.85
CA LYS A 162 -5.00 -5.36 -6.04
C LYS A 162 -5.88 -4.24 -6.62
N THR A 163 -6.47 -3.39 -5.78
CA THR A 163 -7.22 -2.21 -6.23
C THR A 163 -6.31 -1.17 -6.89
N ASN A 164 -5.08 -0.96 -6.38
CA ASN A 164 -4.09 -0.08 -7.01
C ASN A 164 -3.69 -0.63 -8.39
N ILE A 165 -3.33 -1.91 -8.48
CA ILE A 165 -2.98 -2.57 -9.76
C ILE A 165 -4.08 -2.36 -10.82
N LEU A 166 -5.34 -2.57 -10.45
CA LEU A 166 -6.48 -2.36 -11.35
C LEU A 166 -6.72 -0.88 -11.71
N ARG A 167 -6.35 0.03 -10.83
CA ARG A 167 -6.52 1.48 -11.05
C ARG A 167 -5.45 2.05 -11.95
N ASP A 168 -4.23 1.58 -11.78
CA ASP A 168 -3.04 2.22 -12.33
C ASP A 168 -2.50 1.48 -13.58
N ILE A 169 -3.30 0.61 -14.24
CA ILE A 169 -2.91 -0.19 -15.42
C ILE A 169 -2.23 0.66 -16.49
N ASP A 170 -2.77 1.85 -16.80
CA ASP A 170 -2.22 2.70 -17.86
C ASP A 170 -0.95 3.43 -17.39
N GLU A 171 -0.90 3.84 -16.13
CA GLU A 171 0.28 4.46 -15.54
C GLU A 171 1.43 3.46 -15.37
N ASP A 172 1.13 2.23 -14.92
CA ASP A 172 2.12 1.15 -14.79
C ASP A 172 2.68 0.75 -16.16
N ALA A 173 1.80 0.63 -17.17
CA ALA A 173 2.22 0.34 -18.55
C ALA A 173 3.17 1.40 -19.10
N ALA A 174 2.87 2.68 -18.91
CA ALA A 174 3.73 3.79 -19.32
C ALA A 174 5.12 3.75 -18.63
N MET A 175 5.24 3.11 -17.47
CA MET A 175 6.51 2.85 -16.78
C MET A 175 7.16 1.51 -17.15
N GLY A 176 6.59 0.77 -18.14
CA GLY A 176 7.07 -0.54 -18.55
C GLY A 176 6.74 -1.67 -17.57
N ARG A 177 5.77 -1.48 -16.67
CA ARG A 177 5.36 -2.43 -15.62
C ARG A 177 4.00 -3.05 -15.91
N LEU A 178 3.82 -4.31 -15.53
CA LEU A 178 2.56 -5.05 -15.68
C LEU A 178 2.37 -5.99 -14.49
N TYR A 179 1.46 -5.64 -13.58
CA TYR A 179 1.20 -6.42 -12.36
C TYR A 179 0.03 -7.41 -12.49
N ILE A 180 -0.60 -7.56 -13.67
CA ILE A 180 -1.55 -8.65 -13.91
C ILE A 180 -0.74 -9.92 -14.13
N SER A 181 -1.09 -10.99 -13.39
CA SER A 181 -0.34 -12.24 -13.44
C SER A 181 -0.41 -12.91 -14.80
N ARG A 182 0.65 -13.69 -15.11
CA ARG A 182 0.75 -14.44 -16.34
C ARG A 182 -0.43 -15.39 -16.51
N GLU A 183 -0.80 -16.09 -15.46
CA GLU A 183 -1.90 -17.05 -15.46
C GLU A 183 -3.25 -16.37 -15.81
N LYS A 184 -3.50 -15.16 -15.33
CA LYS A 184 -4.71 -14.39 -15.66
C LYS A 184 -4.70 -13.90 -17.11
N LEU A 185 -3.54 -13.52 -17.62
CA LEU A 185 -3.39 -13.15 -19.03
C LEU A 185 -3.61 -14.35 -19.96
N GLU A 186 -2.97 -15.48 -19.67
CA GLU A 186 -3.13 -16.72 -20.43
C GLU A 186 -4.58 -17.22 -20.43
N ALA A 187 -5.25 -17.22 -19.26
CA ALA A 187 -6.67 -17.58 -19.14
C ALA A 187 -7.60 -16.66 -19.94
N ALA A 188 -7.19 -15.41 -20.16
CA ALA A 188 -7.91 -14.45 -21.00
C ALA A 188 -7.52 -14.54 -22.49
N GLY A 189 -6.60 -15.44 -22.89
CA GLY A 189 -6.09 -15.56 -24.25
C GLY A 189 -5.12 -14.45 -24.67
N ILE A 190 -4.45 -13.79 -23.71
CA ILE A 190 -3.45 -12.74 -23.95
C ILE A 190 -2.06 -13.37 -23.88
N ALA A 191 -1.41 -13.55 -25.04
CA ALA A 191 -0.10 -14.20 -25.13
C ALA A 191 1.08 -13.25 -24.91
N THR A 192 0.87 -11.93 -25.02
CA THR A 192 1.93 -10.94 -24.83
C THR A 192 2.06 -10.53 -23.36
N THR A 193 3.30 -10.20 -22.96
CA THR A 193 3.61 -9.58 -21.67
C THR A 193 4.12 -8.14 -21.82
N ASP A 194 4.01 -7.58 -23.03
CA ASP A 194 4.29 -6.17 -23.27
C ASP A 194 3.21 -5.31 -22.60
N PRO A 195 3.58 -4.39 -21.67
CA PRO A 195 2.61 -3.65 -20.88
C PRO A 195 1.65 -2.81 -21.71
N ASP A 196 2.13 -2.12 -22.75
CA ASP A 196 1.30 -1.26 -23.60
C ASP A 196 0.34 -2.09 -24.45
N LEU A 197 0.83 -3.21 -25.01
CA LEU A 197 -0.02 -4.11 -25.80
C LEU A 197 -1.10 -4.78 -24.92
N VAL A 198 -0.75 -5.18 -23.70
CA VAL A 198 -1.72 -5.74 -22.74
C VAL A 198 -2.73 -4.67 -22.33
N ALA A 199 -2.26 -3.45 -22.01
CA ALA A 199 -3.15 -2.36 -21.62
C ALA A 199 -4.17 -2.00 -22.72
N ALA A 200 -3.81 -2.14 -23.99
CA ALA A 200 -4.71 -1.90 -25.13
C ALA A 200 -5.51 -3.15 -25.55
N HIS A 201 -5.26 -4.32 -24.97
CA HIS A 201 -5.82 -5.59 -25.44
C HIS A 201 -7.33 -5.71 -25.18
N GLN A 202 -8.10 -6.17 -26.19
CA GLN A 202 -9.56 -6.30 -26.10
C GLN A 202 -10.01 -7.29 -24.99
N ALA A 203 -9.23 -8.34 -24.73
CA ALA A 203 -9.50 -9.33 -23.70
C ALA A 203 -9.04 -8.92 -22.29
N LEU A 204 -8.41 -7.76 -22.10
CA LEU A 204 -7.96 -7.31 -20.80
C LEU A 204 -9.05 -7.30 -19.71
N PRO A 205 -10.32 -6.94 -20.01
CA PRO A 205 -11.40 -7.06 -19.02
C PRO A 205 -11.56 -8.46 -18.44
N HIS A 206 -11.33 -9.52 -19.24
CA HIS A 206 -11.39 -10.89 -18.76
C HIS A 206 -10.22 -11.25 -17.83
N ALA A 207 -9.02 -10.73 -18.08
CA ALA A 207 -7.87 -10.88 -17.18
C ALA A 207 -8.05 -10.10 -15.87
N CYS A 208 -8.73 -8.94 -15.89
CA CYS A 208 -8.99 -8.12 -14.72
C CYS A 208 -10.10 -8.68 -13.82
N ALA A 209 -11.09 -9.40 -14.38
CA ALA A 209 -12.25 -9.87 -13.62
C ALA A 209 -11.90 -10.77 -12.42
N PRO A 210 -11.00 -11.76 -12.52
CA PRO A 210 -10.57 -12.55 -11.35
C PRO A 210 -9.90 -11.68 -10.28
N LEU A 211 -9.09 -10.70 -10.66
CA LEU A 211 -8.41 -9.81 -9.74
C LEU A 211 -9.39 -8.92 -8.96
N VAL A 212 -10.49 -8.52 -9.60
CA VAL A 212 -11.60 -7.79 -8.93
C VAL A 212 -12.25 -8.68 -7.87
N GLU A 213 -12.54 -9.94 -8.19
CA GLU A 213 -13.16 -10.87 -7.23
C GLU A 213 -12.24 -11.20 -6.06
N GLU A 214 -10.95 -11.41 -6.31
CA GLU A 214 -9.96 -11.59 -5.25
C GLU A 214 -9.91 -10.37 -4.32
N ALA A 215 -9.90 -9.16 -4.87
CA ALA A 215 -9.94 -7.95 -4.06
C ALA A 215 -11.23 -7.84 -3.23
N ARG A 216 -12.39 -8.24 -3.78
CA ARG A 216 -13.68 -8.28 -3.06
C ARG A 216 -13.65 -9.26 -1.89
N ILE A 217 -13.12 -10.47 -2.11
CA ILE A 217 -12.96 -11.48 -1.07
C ILE A 217 -12.10 -10.91 0.06
N HIS A 218 -10.95 -10.33 -0.26
CA HIS A 218 -10.07 -9.73 0.73
C HIS A 218 -10.73 -8.56 1.49
N PHE A 219 -11.52 -7.70 0.84
CA PHE A 219 -12.31 -6.67 1.54
C PHE A 219 -13.36 -7.26 2.48
N ALA A 220 -14.02 -8.35 2.08
CA ALA A 220 -15.02 -9.03 2.90
C ALA A 220 -14.40 -9.64 4.17
N GLU A 221 -13.28 -10.34 4.03
CA GLU A 221 -12.53 -10.91 5.16
C GLU A 221 -12.00 -9.81 6.10
N ALA A 222 -11.38 -8.76 5.56
CA ALA A 222 -10.94 -7.62 6.36
C ALA A 222 -12.11 -7.00 7.16
N LYS A 223 -13.29 -6.88 6.55
CA LYS A 223 -14.49 -6.37 7.22
C LYS A 223 -14.97 -7.30 8.35
N ALA A 224 -14.92 -8.62 8.13
CA ALA A 224 -15.28 -9.62 9.13
C ALA A 224 -14.32 -9.59 10.34
N ILE A 225 -13.00 -9.47 10.08
CA ILE A 225 -11.99 -9.32 11.13
C ILE A 225 -12.22 -8.03 11.91
N MET A 226 -12.39 -6.90 11.25
CA MET A 226 -12.66 -5.62 11.90
C MET A 226 -13.94 -5.63 12.74
N ALA A 227 -14.91 -6.50 12.45
CA ALA A 227 -16.14 -6.61 13.24
C ALA A 227 -15.89 -7.21 14.64
N ARG A 228 -14.80 -7.98 14.80
CA ARG A 228 -14.41 -8.64 16.06
C ARG A 228 -13.52 -7.74 16.93
N GLU A 229 -13.06 -6.61 16.40
CA GLU A 229 -12.13 -5.70 17.06
C GLU A 229 -12.81 -4.41 17.55
N PRO A 230 -12.27 -3.75 18.60
CA PRO A 230 -12.80 -2.48 19.07
C PRO A 230 -12.88 -1.45 17.95
N ARG A 231 -14.00 -0.74 17.83
CA ARG A 231 -14.18 0.29 16.81
C ARG A 231 -13.09 1.35 16.80
N LYS A 232 -12.57 1.71 17.98
CA LYS A 232 -11.49 2.69 18.14
C LYS A 232 -10.22 2.24 17.43
N ALA A 233 -9.86 0.97 17.51
CA ALA A 233 -8.67 0.39 16.87
C ALA A 233 -8.86 0.22 15.35
N THR A 234 -10.09 0.06 14.89
CA THR A 234 -10.40 -0.21 13.47
C THR A 234 -10.92 0.99 12.68
N ARG A 235 -10.95 2.21 13.26
CA ARG A 235 -11.45 3.42 12.57
C ARG A 235 -10.72 3.69 11.24
N ALA A 236 -9.39 3.76 11.28
CA ALA A 236 -8.58 4.05 10.11
C ALA A 236 -8.67 2.94 9.04
N PRO A 237 -8.49 1.63 9.36
CA PRO A 237 -8.66 0.58 8.37
C PRO A 237 -10.08 0.48 7.81
N ARG A 238 -11.14 0.74 8.60
CA ARG A 238 -12.53 0.82 8.10
C ARG A 238 -12.71 1.93 7.08
N LEU A 239 -12.15 3.12 7.37
CA LEU A 239 -12.20 4.24 6.42
C LEU A 239 -11.49 3.90 5.13
N MET A 240 -10.28 3.32 5.22
CA MET A 240 -9.51 2.92 4.05
C MET A 240 -10.22 1.85 3.23
N GLY A 241 -10.73 0.80 3.87
CA GLY A 241 -11.49 -0.25 3.22
C GLY A 241 -12.74 0.28 2.51
N ALA A 242 -13.47 1.23 3.13
CA ALA A 242 -14.66 1.84 2.52
C ALA A 242 -14.31 2.69 1.29
N VAL A 243 -13.23 3.48 1.36
CA VAL A 243 -12.79 4.34 0.24
C VAL A 243 -12.29 3.51 -0.94
N TYR A 244 -11.39 2.55 -0.67
CA TYR A 244 -10.82 1.71 -1.73
C TYR A 244 -11.84 0.73 -2.31
N GLY A 245 -12.69 0.13 -1.49
CA GLY A 245 -13.79 -0.70 -1.97
C GLY A 245 -14.73 0.09 -2.90
N ALA A 246 -15.00 1.37 -2.59
CA ALA A 246 -15.79 2.23 -3.46
C ALA A 246 -15.08 2.54 -4.79
N VAL A 247 -13.74 2.65 -4.80
CA VAL A 247 -12.94 2.82 -6.03
C VAL A 247 -12.99 1.53 -6.84
N LEU A 248 -12.78 0.37 -6.22
CA LEU A 248 -12.87 -0.94 -6.88
C LEU A 248 -14.20 -1.13 -7.60
N GLU A 249 -15.33 -0.88 -6.89
CA GLU A 249 -16.66 -1.03 -7.48
C GLU A 249 -16.92 -0.02 -8.60
N ALA A 250 -16.38 1.20 -8.49
CA ALA A 250 -16.49 2.18 -9.57
C ALA A 250 -15.70 1.75 -10.82
N MET A 251 -14.52 1.13 -10.65
CA MET A 251 -13.74 0.56 -11.75
C MET A 251 -14.43 -0.66 -12.37
N ALA A 252 -14.92 -1.57 -11.55
CA ALA A 252 -15.67 -2.73 -12.01
C ALA A 252 -16.90 -2.31 -12.83
N LYS A 253 -17.64 -1.28 -12.38
CA LYS A 253 -18.79 -0.74 -13.13
C LYS A 253 -18.38 -0.03 -14.42
N ARG A 254 -17.26 0.70 -14.44
CA ARG A 254 -16.73 1.34 -15.66
C ARG A 254 -16.27 0.31 -16.69
N GLY A 255 -15.77 -0.83 -16.22
CA GLY A 255 -15.08 -1.84 -17.04
C GLY A 255 -13.58 -1.50 -17.22
N PHE A 256 -12.86 -2.44 -17.86
CA PHE A 256 -11.42 -2.36 -18.06
C PHE A 256 -11.00 -2.29 -19.53
N ALA A 257 -11.95 -2.12 -20.45
CA ALA A 257 -11.65 -1.89 -21.86
C ALA A 257 -10.99 -0.51 -22.08
N ALA A 258 -10.02 -0.44 -22.99
CA ALA A 258 -9.43 0.81 -23.42
C ALA A 258 -10.39 1.58 -24.35
N PRO A 259 -10.37 2.94 -24.40
CA PRO A 259 -9.63 3.82 -23.48
C PRO A 259 -10.28 3.93 -22.11
N ARG A 260 -9.47 3.85 -21.05
CA ARG A 260 -9.95 3.93 -19.67
C ARG A 260 -9.82 5.36 -19.12
N ARG A 261 -10.92 5.89 -18.58
CA ARG A 261 -10.83 7.11 -17.78
C ARG A 261 -10.45 6.76 -16.35
N ARG A 262 -9.45 7.43 -15.79
CA ARG A 262 -9.06 7.23 -14.38
C ARG A 262 -10.24 7.46 -13.46
N VAL A 263 -10.57 6.46 -12.63
CA VAL A 263 -11.62 6.57 -11.62
C VAL A 263 -11.12 7.47 -10.49
N ARG A 264 -11.78 8.63 -10.32
CA ARG A 264 -11.51 9.52 -9.20
C ARG A 264 -12.17 8.99 -7.93
N LYS A 265 -11.51 9.19 -6.78
CA LYS A 265 -12.08 8.85 -5.48
C LYS A 265 -13.43 9.54 -5.33
N PRO A 266 -14.52 8.80 -5.03
CA PRO A 266 -15.85 9.39 -4.93
C PRO A 266 -15.95 10.25 -3.66
N LYS A 267 -15.78 11.57 -3.82
CA LYS A 267 -15.70 12.55 -2.71
C LYS A 267 -16.86 12.40 -1.71
N LEU A 268 -18.07 12.16 -2.19
CA LEU A 268 -19.25 11.98 -1.32
C LEU A 268 -19.14 10.68 -0.50
N LYS A 269 -18.70 9.56 -1.08
CA LYS A 269 -18.50 8.30 -0.35
C LYS A 269 -17.36 8.43 0.67
N VAL A 270 -16.29 9.16 0.33
CA VAL A 270 -15.19 9.47 1.27
C VAL A 270 -15.73 10.29 2.44
N LEU A 271 -16.53 11.33 2.18
CA LEU A 271 -17.14 12.16 3.21
C LEU A 271 -18.07 11.34 4.11
N LEU A 272 -18.94 10.52 3.53
CA LEU A 272 -19.84 9.64 4.29
C LEU A 272 -19.06 8.60 5.12
N ALA A 273 -17.96 8.07 4.60
CA ALA A 273 -17.11 7.15 5.33
C ALA A 273 -16.40 7.85 6.51
N ILE A 274 -15.93 9.09 6.32
CA ILE A 274 -15.37 9.91 7.40
C ILE A 274 -16.44 10.19 8.49
N LEU A 275 -17.65 10.58 8.11
CA LEU A 275 -18.74 10.81 9.06
C LEU A 275 -19.12 9.53 9.83
N ARG A 276 -19.17 8.38 9.13
CA ARG A 276 -19.55 7.10 9.73
C ARG A 276 -18.46 6.47 10.62
N HIS A 277 -17.20 6.68 10.31
CA HIS A 277 -16.06 6.01 10.96
C HIS A 277 -15.14 6.97 11.70
N GLY A 278 -15.24 8.28 11.47
CA GLY A 278 -14.39 9.29 12.08
C GLY A 278 -14.98 9.96 13.34
N LEU A 279 -16.31 9.99 13.50
CA LEU A 279 -16.98 10.72 14.57
C LEU A 279 -17.55 9.82 15.70
N PHE A 280 -17.69 8.50 15.47
CA PHE A 280 -18.26 7.57 16.47
C PHE A 280 -17.41 6.33 16.68
#